data_fb67ff5db797c30169f160b286a48bf6
#
_entry.id   fb67ff5db797c30169f160b286a48bf6
#
_cell.length_a   1.000
_cell.length_b   1.000
_cell.length_c   1.000
_cell.angle_alpha   90.00
_cell.angle_beta   90.00
_cell.angle_gamma   90.00
#
_symmetry.space_group_name_H-M   'P 1'
#
loop_
_entity.id
_entity.type
_entity.pdbx_description
1 polymer ?
#
loop_
_entity_poly.entity_id
_entity_poly.type
_entity_poly.pdbx_seq_one_letter_code
_entity_poly.pdbx_strand_id
1 'polypeptide(L)'
;NSTSATTLSPVQLESVDSQVHNQSNTTSVNEENSTKYIQYEDTDKGFKIDHPQDWKAVRSDLRNNAVIAFNPSDKIVEVDVKLLPRTNNMSLKTFGDHYKKVDGFHLSSYYQNDTTLLAGQPAIRVEGTVITSPNLLQQLTGQGSTTHKILTMVTPLKQQKSFIQVIYFSNKTKYSDYLPILEHMLKSFLLMNRK
;
A
#
# COMPACT_ATOMS: atom_id res chain seq x y z
N ASN A 1 31.26 68.82 11.65
CA ASN A 1 30.93 67.65 12.48
C ASN A 1 31.64 66.46 11.92
N SER A 2 32.65 66.01 12.69
CA SER A 2 33.78 65.22 12.29
C SER A 2 33.45 63.74 12.02
N THR A 3 33.94 63.23 10.91
CA THR A 3 33.96 61.83 10.55
C THR A 3 35.35 61.27 10.85
N SER A 4 35.48 60.30 11.66
CA SER A 4 36.73 59.56 11.90
C SER A 4 36.72 58.24 11.20
N ALA A 5 37.62 58.01 10.28
CA ALA A 5 37.90 56.80 9.61
C ALA A 5 38.91 55.96 10.42
N THR A 6 38.61 54.69 10.71
CA THR A 6 39.53 53.78 11.37
C THR A 6 40.06 52.77 10.33
N THR A 7 41.36 52.83 10.17
CA THR A 7 42.17 51.98 9.28
C THR A 7 42.44 50.63 9.95
N LEU A 8 42.18 49.50 9.26
CA LEU A 8 42.55 48.18 9.71
C LEU A 8 43.83 47.72 8.98
N SER A 9 44.81 47.29 9.76
CA SER A 9 46.07 46.69 9.29
C SER A 9 45.92 45.19 9.02
N PRO A 10 46.71 44.60 8.14
CA PRO A 10 46.61 43.19 7.77
C PRO A 10 47.34 42.31 8.78
N VAL A 11 46.70 41.21 9.12
CA VAL A 11 47.28 40.10 9.93
C VAL A 11 47.89 39.08 9.01
N GLN A 12 49.13 38.65 9.33
CA GLN A 12 49.94 37.71 8.61
C GLN A 12 49.39 36.28 8.72
N LEU A 13 49.59 35.53 7.63
CA LEU A 13 49.44 34.07 7.57
C LEU A 13 50.60 33.38 8.32
N GLU A 14 50.28 32.55 9.27
CA GLU A 14 51.18 31.47 9.72
C GLU A 14 50.68 30.13 9.19
N SER A 15 51.56 29.48 8.48
CA SER A 15 51.42 28.10 7.98
C SER A 15 51.61 27.09 9.13
N VAL A 16 50.63 26.28 9.40
CA VAL A 16 50.77 25.15 10.29
C VAL A 16 50.61 23.85 9.51
N ASP A 17 51.61 23.02 9.65
CA ASP A 17 51.97 21.82 8.96
C ASP A 17 50.93 20.70 9.17
N SER A 18 50.76 19.92 8.12
CA SER A 18 49.80 18.85 7.98
C SER A 18 50.20 17.60 8.75
N GLN A 19 49.40 17.17 9.69
CA GLN A 19 49.39 15.76 10.12
C GLN A 19 48.14 15.08 9.56
N VAL A 20 48.37 14.27 8.55
CA VAL A 20 47.34 13.36 7.98
C VAL A 20 47.13 12.23 8.96
N HIS A 21 46.07 12.29 9.73
CA HIS A 21 45.53 11.13 10.43
C HIS A 21 44.49 10.46 9.54
N ASN A 22 44.91 9.39 8.88
CA ASN A 22 44.00 8.45 8.25
C ASN A 22 43.18 7.73 9.32
N GLN A 23 42.04 8.29 9.69
CA GLN A 23 40.99 7.52 10.31
C GLN A 23 40.12 6.93 9.22
N SER A 24 40.30 5.63 8.99
CA SER A 24 39.34 4.82 8.25
C SER A 24 38.03 4.82 9.02
N ASN A 25 37.14 5.76 8.70
CA ASN A 25 35.75 5.66 9.05
C ASN A 25 35.14 4.54 8.24
N THR A 26 35.18 3.35 8.77
CA THR A 26 34.25 2.28 8.42
C THR A 26 32.88 2.77 8.82
N THR A 27 32.20 3.46 7.90
CA THR A 27 30.76 3.67 7.97
C THR A 27 30.16 2.28 7.89
N SER A 28 29.79 1.72 9.02
CA SER A 28 28.88 0.58 9.08
C SER A 28 27.60 1.06 8.42
N VAL A 29 27.45 0.72 7.13
CA VAL A 29 26.18 0.80 6.44
C VAL A 29 25.28 -0.16 7.21
N ASN A 30 24.40 0.39 8.05
CA ASN A 30 23.28 -0.34 8.56
C ASN A 30 22.57 -0.86 7.30
N GLU A 31 22.63 -2.15 7.03
CA GLU A 31 21.71 -2.81 6.14
C GLU A 31 20.32 -2.63 6.79
N GLU A 32 19.68 -1.50 6.51
CA GLU A 32 18.25 -1.36 6.72
C GLU A 32 17.63 -2.58 6.05
N ASN A 33 16.83 -3.31 6.80
CA ASN A 33 16.05 -4.46 6.38
C ASN A 33 15.12 -4.03 5.23
N SER A 34 15.69 -3.85 4.04
CA SER A 34 14.91 -3.49 2.86
C SER A 34 14.07 -4.71 2.47
N THR A 35 12.76 -4.58 2.55
CA THR A 35 11.83 -5.61 2.09
C THR A 35 12.16 -6.00 0.65
N LYS A 36 12.51 -7.27 0.43
CA LYS A 36 12.71 -7.81 -0.92
C LYS A 36 11.36 -8.12 -1.54
N TYR A 37 11.18 -7.73 -2.80
CA TYR A 37 9.96 -7.98 -3.55
C TYR A 37 10.19 -8.97 -4.68
N ILE A 38 9.17 -9.77 -4.96
CA ILE A 38 9.09 -10.64 -6.13
C ILE A 38 7.80 -10.37 -6.88
N GLN A 39 7.84 -10.54 -8.21
CA GLN A 39 6.69 -10.29 -9.06
C GLN A 39 5.81 -11.54 -9.16
N TYR A 40 4.52 -11.37 -8.89
CA TYR A 40 3.47 -12.30 -9.24
C TYR A 40 2.85 -11.88 -10.57
N GLU A 41 2.63 -12.86 -11.46
CA GLU A 41 1.99 -12.67 -12.76
C GLU A 41 0.82 -13.62 -12.92
N ASP A 42 -0.36 -13.09 -13.26
CA ASP A 42 -1.52 -13.85 -13.68
C ASP A 42 -1.87 -13.53 -15.13
N THR A 43 -1.38 -14.36 -16.04
CA THR A 43 -1.62 -14.21 -17.48
C THR A 43 -3.08 -14.41 -17.86
N ASP A 44 -3.79 -15.30 -17.14
CA ASP A 44 -5.21 -15.59 -17.39
C ASP A 44 -6.11 -14.42 -16.97
N LYS A 45 -5.74 -13.71 -15.94
CA LYS A 45 -6.50 -12.54 -15.45
C LYS A 45 -5.95 -11.23 -15.97
N GLY A 46 -4.73 -11.24 -16.51
CA GLY A 46 -4.13 -10.13 -17.21
C GLY A 46 -3.55 -9.05 -16.29
N PHE A 47 -2.87 -9.44 -15.21
CA PHE A 47 -2.21 -8.49 -14.33
C PHE A 47 -0.89 -9.01 -13.76
N LYS A 48 -0.06 -8.08 -13.29
CA LYS A 48 1.17 -8.31 -12.51
C LYS A 48 1.15 -7.43 -11.28
N ILE A 49 1.80 -7.90 -10.20
CA ILE A 49 1.95 -7.17 -8.96
C ILE A 49 3.20 -7.67 -8.22
N ASP A 50 4.00 -6.77 -7.65
CA ASP A 50 5.07 -7.16 -6.76
C ASP A 50 4.52 -7.38 -5.35
N HIS A 51 5.04 -8.39 -4.66
CA HIS A 51 4.73 -8.62 -3.26
C HIS A 51 6.01 -8.97 -2.48
N PRO A 52 6.04 -8.79 -1.15
CA PRO A 52 7.17 -9.21 -0.35
C PRO A 52 7.51 -10.69 -0.57
N GLN A 53 8.79 -11.00 -0.68
CA GLN A 53 9.26 -12.36 -0.96
C GLN A 53 8.85 -13.37 0.12
N ASP A 54 8.75 -12.91 1.36
CA ASP A 54 8.36 -13.71 2.52
C ASP A 54 6.83 -13.86 2.71
N TRP A 55 6.03 -13.15 1.88
CA TRP A 55 4.59 -13.30 1.88
C TRP A 55 4.14 -14.48 1.03
N LYS A 56 3.12 -15.18 1.50
CA LYS A 56 2.48 -16.26 0.75
C LYS A 56 1.50 -15.67 -0.26
N ALA A 57 1.59 -16.16 -1.51
CA ALA A 57 0.60 -15.92 -2.54
C ALA A 57 -0.34 -17.15 -2.61
N VAL A 58 -1.60 -16.98 -2.26
CA VAL A 58 -2.58 -18.07 -2.20
C VAL A 58 -3.69 -17.80 -3.19
N ARG A 59 -3.80 -18.64 -4.22
CA ARG A 59 -4.96 -18.61 -5.13
C ARG A 59 -6.23 -19.03 -4.38
N SER A 60 -7.28 -18.28 -4.57
CA SER A 60 -8.57 -18.55 -3.98
C SER A 60 -9.59 -18.79 -5.07
N ASP A 61 -9.80 -20.07 -5.41
CA ASP A 61 -10.82 -20.47 -6.39
C ASP A 61 -12.25 -20.46 -5.82
N LEU A 62 -12.39 -20.28 -4.51
CA LEU A 62 -13.63 -20.62 -3.80
C LEU A 62 -14.25 -19.49 -2.96
N ARG A 63 -13.61 -18.33 -2.82
CA ARG A 63 -14.14 -17.28 -1.93
C ARG A 63 -14.24 -15.93 -2.62
N ASN A 64 -15.46 -15.45 -2.79
CA ASN A 64 -15.79 -14.05 -3.04
C ASN A 64 -15.09 -13.38 -4.24
N ASN A 65 -14.94 -14.09 -5.38
CA ASN A 65 -14.26 -13.55 -6.58
C ASN A 65 -12.79 -13.15 -6.35
N ALA A 66 -12.16 -13.57 -5.25
CA ALA A 66 -10.73 -13.38 -5.07
C ALA A 66 -9.96 -14.25 -6.08
N VAL A 67 -9.00 -13.63 -6.79
CA VAL A 67 -8.09 -14.33 -7.69
C VAL A 67 -6.88 -14.81 -6.93
N ILE A 68 -6.33 -13.94 -6.08
CA ILE A 68 -5.14 -14.19 -5.28
C ILE A 68 -5.18 -13.39 -3.98
N ALA A 69 -4.69 -13.96 -2.90
CA ALA A 69 -4.44 -13.31 -1.62
C ALA A 69 -2.95 -13.36 -1.29
N PHE A 70 -2.39 -12.26 -0.84
CA PHE A 70 -1.02 -12.13 -0.34
C PHE A 70 -1.06 -11.84 1.15
N ASN A 71 -0.36 -12.62 1.94
CA ASN A 71 -0.29 -12.41 3.38
C ASN A 71 1.04 -12.89 3.97
N PRO A 72 1.54 -12.23 5.04
CA PRO A 72 2.64 -12.73 5.83
C PRO A 72 2.23 -14.03 6.57
N SER A 73 3.20 -14.72 7.14
CA SER A 73 2.97 -15.99 7.84
C SER A 73 2.02 -15.86 9.05
N ASP A 74 2.03 -14.72 9.72
CA ASP A 74 1.18 -14.43 10.88
C ASP A 74 -0.25 -13.99 10.52
N LYS A 75 -0.52 -13.72 9.23
CA LYS A 75 -1.84 -13.31 8.70
C LYS A 75 -2.45 -12.06 9.37
N ILE A 76 -1.61 -11.19 9.92
CA ILE A 76 -2.07 -9.92 10.54
C ILE A 76 -2.64 -8.96 9.50
N VAL A 77 -2.15 -9.06 8.27
CA VAL A 77 -2.59 -8.28 7.11
C VAL A 77 -2.85 -9.20 5.93
N GLU A 78 -3.69 -8.73 5.01
CA GLU A 78 -3.98 -9.42 3.76
C GLU A 78 -4.16 -8.42 2.64
N VAL A 79 -3.61 -8.73 1.47
CA VAL A 79 -3.85 -7.99 0.23
C VAL A 79 -4.48 -8.95 -0.78
N ASP A 80 -5.73 -8.69 -1.13
CA ASP A 80 -6.48 -9.47 -2.12
C ASP A 80 -6.50 -8.75 -3.45
N VAL A 81 -6.37 -9.51 -4.54
CA VAL A 81 -6.76 -9.06 -5.87
C VAL A 81 -8.04 -9.82 -6.27
N LYS A 82 -9.09 -9.08 -6.61
CA LYS A 82 -10.41 -9.61 -6.97
C LYS A 82 -10.83 -9.17 -8.36
N LEU A 83 -11.57 -10.04 -9.05
CA LEU A 83 -12.31 -9.69 -10.26
C LEU A 83 -13.79 -9.58 -9.92
N LEU A 84 -14.36 -8.42 -10.17
CA LEU A 84 -15.76 -8.16 -9.90
C LEU A 84 -16.53 -8.01 -11.21
N PRO A 85 -17.66 -8.69 -11.40
CA PRO A 85 -18.45 -8.53 -12.60
C PRO A 85 -18.99 -7.11 -12.70
N ARG A 86 -18.85 -6.52 -13.89
CA ARG A 86 -19.43 -5.21 -14.19
C ARG A 86 -20.83 -5.41 -14.76
N THR A 87 -21.84 -5.27 -13.91
CA THR A 87 -23.23 -5.38 -14.33
C THR A 87 -23.72 -4.09 -14.99
N ASN A 88 -24.54 -4.20 -16.04
CA ASN A 88 -25.28 -3.09 -16.64
C ASN A 88 -24.46 -1.83 -16.99
N ASN A 89 -23.24 -1.99 -17.51
CA ASN A 89 -22.35 -0.87 -17.83
C ASN A 89 -22.11 0.09 -16.64
N MET A 90 -22.15 -0.43 -15.41
CA MET A 90 -21.92 0.32 -14.20
C MET A 90 -20.67 1.19 -14.33
N SER A 91 -20.79 2.48 -14.05
CA SER A 91 -19.66 3.38 -14.02
C SER A 91 -18.80 3.14 -12.79
N LEU A 92 -17.53 3.56 -12.84
CA LEU A 92 -16.64 3.47 -11.68
C LEU A 92 -17.21 4.24 -10.47
N LYS A 93 -17.79 5.42 -10.71
CA LYS A 93 -18.46 6.21 -9.67
C LYS A 93 -19.64 5.45 -9.05
N THR A 94 -20.51 4.88 -9.88
CA THR A 94 -21.65 4.08 -9.40
C THR A 94 -21.20 2.88 -8.59
N PHE A 95 -20.08 2.25 -8.97
CA PHE A 95 -19.46 1.18 -8.21
C PHE A 95 -19.02 1.67 -6.82
N GLY A 96 -18.32 2.81 -6.74
CA GLY A 96 -17.89 3.40 -5.48
C GLY A 96 -19.06 3.71 -4.54
N ASP A 97 -20.14 4.25 -5.07
CA ASP A 97 -21.36 4.55 -4.29
C ASP A 97 -22.06 3.26 -3.81
N HIS A 98 -21.97 2.18 -4.57
CA HIS A 98 -22.51 0.86 -4.22
C HIS A 98 -21.64 0.12 -3.22
N TYR A 99 -20.32 0.26 -3.32
CA TYR A 99 -19.33 -0.44 -2.48
C TYR A 99 -19.59 -0.25 -0.99
N LYS A 100 -20.08 0.93 -0.61
CA LYS A 100 -20.49 1.25 0.78
C LYS A 100 -21.60 0.36 1.33
N LYS A 101 -22.36 -0.29 0.45
CA LYS A 101 -23.59 -1.00 0.82
C LYS A 101 -23.52 -2.51 0.60
N VAL A 102 -22.64 -2.99 -0.29
CA VAL A 102 -22.75 -4.33 -0.89
C VAL A 102 -21.77 -5.34 -0.32
N ASP A 103 -20.60 -4.93 0.16
CA ASP A 103 -19.55 -5.88 0.57
C ASP A 103 -19.72 -6.49 1.97
N GLY A 104 -20.89 -6.33 2.61
CA GLY A 104 -21.13 -6.86 3.97
C GLY A 104 -20.27 -6.19 5.04
N PHE A 105 -19.40 -5.26 4.66
CA PHE A 105 -18.61 -4.46 5.55
C PHE A 105 -19.39 -3.18 5.87
N HIS A 106 -19.91 -3.09 7.08
CA HIS A 106 -20.40 -1.81 7.58
C HIS A 106 -19.19 -0.91 7.87
N LEU A 107 -18.80 -0.09 6.88
CA LEU A 107 -17.77 0.91 7.09
C LEU A 107 -18.28 1.95 8.10
N SER A 108 -17.69 1.98 9.29
CA SER A 108 -18.02 2.96 10.32
C SER A 108 -17.50 4.36 9.99
N SER A 109 -16.45 4.43 9.18
CA SER A 109 -15.91 5.66 8.59
C SER A 109 -15.24 5.31 7.27
N TYR A 110 -15.32 6.21 6.28
CA TYR A 110 -14.63 6.00 5.02
C TYR A 110 -14.22 7.34 4.40
N TYR A 111 -13.17 7.25 3.58
CA TYR A 111 -12.70 8.30 2.68
C TYR A 111 -12.66 7.73 1.27
N GLN A 112 -13.15 8.49 0.28
CA GLN A 112 -13.15 8.11 -1.13
C GLN A 112 -12.40 9.15 -1.96
N ASN A 113 -11.54 8.68 -2.86
CA ASN A 113 -10.86 9.50 -3.85
C ASN A 113 -11.14 8.93 -5.24
N ASP A 114 -11.83 9.71 -6.07
CA ASP A 114 -12.27 9.33 -7.42
C ASP A 114 -11.25 9.76 -8.50
N THR A 115 -10.18 10.48 -8.12
CA THR A 115 -9.19 11.06 -9.04
C THR A 115 -7.85 10.31 -9.02
N THR A 116 -7.83 9.11 -8.46
CA THR A 116 -6.63 8.29 -8.38
C THR A 116 -6.43 7.42 -9.63
N LEU A 117 -5.25 6.84 -9.76
CA LEU A 117 -4.91 5.90 -10.82
C LEU A 117 -4.45 4.57 -10.24
N LEU A 118 -4.83 3.47 -10.90
CA LEU A 118 -4.26 2.13 -10.68
C LEU A 118 -3.81 1.57 -12.02
N ALA A 119 -2.56 1.16 -12.13
CA ALA A 119 -1.95 0.74 -13.40
C ALA A 119 -2.14 1.77 -14.54
N GLY A 120 -2.06 3.06 -14.23
CA GLY A 120 -2.29 4.14 -15.20
C GLY A 120 -3.73 4.31 -15.69
N GLN A 121 -4.69 3.58 -15.12
CA GLN A 121 -6.12 3.70 -15.45
C GLN A 121 -6.84 4.46 -14.33
N PRO A 122 -7.90 5.23 -14.67
CA PRO A 122 -8.75 5.85 -13.66
C PRO A 122 -9.25 4.81 -12.65
N ALA A 123 -9.12 5.14 -11.38
CA ALA A 123 -9.47 4.25 -10.28
C ALA A 123 -10.22 5.01 -9.18
N ILE A 124 -10.92 4.28 -8.34
CA ILE A 124 -11.44 4.77 -7.07
C ILE A 124 -10.58 4.18 -5.95
N ARG A 125 -10.17 5.02 -5.01
CA ARG A 125 -9.54 4.62 -3.75
C ARG A 125 -10.52 4.88 -2.61
N VAL A 126 -10.80 3.85 -1.85
CA VAL A 126 -11.66 3.92 -0.65
C VAL A 126 -10.86 3.44 0.55
N GLU A 127 -10.87 4.22 1.61
CA GLU A 127 -10.30 3.85 2.90
C GLU A 127 -11.39 3.89 3.96
N GLY A 128 -11.36 2.94 4.87
CA GLY A 128 -12.38 2.89 5.90
C GLY A 128 -12.00 2.05 7.10
N THR A 129 -12.90 2.04 8.06
CA THR A 129 -12.81 1.23 9.27
C THR A 129 -13.99 0.27 9.31
N VAL A 130 -13.69 -0.99 9.54
CA VAL A 130 -14.67 -2.05 9.66
C VAL A 130 -14.67 -2.58 11.09
N ILE A 131 -15.83 -2.71 11.68
CA ILE A 131 -16.01 -3.38 12.96
C ILE A 131 -16.62 -4.74 12.68
N THR A 132 -15.84 -5.80 12.94
CA THR A 132 -16.36 -7.18 12.84
C THR A 132 -16.92 -7.60 14.19
N SER A 133 -18.20 -7.95 14.20
CA SER A 133 -18.79 -8.57 15.38
C SER A 133 -18.18 -9.95 15.62
N PRO A 134 -17.92 -10.33 16.89
CA PRO A 134 -17.41 -11.64 17.19
C PRO A 134 -18.42 -12.71 16.77
N ASN A 135 -17.92 -13.80 16.18
CA ASN A 135 -18.75 -14.97 15.94
C ASN A 135 -19.14 -15.64 17.27
N LEU A 136 -20.06 -16.60 17.23
CA LEU A 136 -20.55 -17.27 18.43
C LEU A 136 -19.43 -17.87 19.28
N LEU A 137 -18.41 -18.48 18.65
CA LEU A 137 -17.29 -19.07 19.36
C LEU A 137 -16.41 -18.01 20.04
N GLN A 138 -16.17 -16.89 19.37
CA GLN A 138 -15.43 -15.75 19.91
C GLN A 138 -16.19 -15.11 21.08
N GLN A 139 -17.52 -15.02 21.01
CA GLN A 139 -18.34 -14.55 22.12
C GLN A 139 -18.24 -15.46 23.34
N LEU A 140 -18.26 -16.79 23.12
CA LEU A 140 -18.12 -17.78 24.18
C LEU A 140 -16.73 -17.75 24.84
N THR A 141 -15.71 -17.35 24.11
CA THR A 141 -14.32 -17.20 24.63
C THR A 141 -14.02 -15.80 25.17
N GLY A 142 -15.02 -14.92 25.25
CA GLY A 142 -14.85 -13.56 25.76
C GLY A 142 -14.12 -12.61 24.82
N GLN A 143 -13.94 -12.99 23.56
CA GLN A 143 -13.36 -12.10 22.54
C GLN A 143 -14.39 -11.06 22.09
N GLY A 144 -14.05 -9.79 22.23
CA GLY A 144 -14.87 -8.67 21.79
C GLY A 144 -14.81 -8.42 20.28
N SER A 145 -15.56 -7.44 19.81
CA SER A 145 -15.50 -6.95 18.44
C SER A 145 -14.09 -6.48 18.09
N THR A 146 -13.63 -6.83 16.90
CA THR A 146 -12.33 -6.38 16.39
C THR A 146 -12.52 -5.25 15.37
N THR A 147 -11.65 -4.24 15.45
CA THR A 147 -11.62 -3.12 14.54
C THR A 147 -10.52 -3.31 13.51
N HIS A 148 -10.89 -3.31 12.26
CA HIS A 148 -9.97 -3.43 11.13
C HIS A 148 -10.00 -2.15 10.30
N LYS A 149 -8.88 -1.86 9.65
CA LYS A 149 -8.81 -0.86 8.60
C LYS A 149 -8.73 -1.53 7.24
N ILE A 150 -9.36 -0.90 6.27
CA ILE A 150 -9.39 -1.36 4.88
C ILE A 150 -8.96 -0.21 3.97
N LEU A 151 -8.18 -0.55 2.95
CA LEU A 151 -7.95 0.29 1.79
C LEU A 151 -8.28 -0.54 0.55
N THR A 152 -9.07 -0.01 -0.34
CA THR A 152 -9.37 -0.66 -1.61
C THR A 152 -9.16 0.29 -2.78
N MET A 153 -8.61 -0.26 -3.87
CA MET A 153 -8.53 0.42 -5.15
C MET A 153 -9.22 -0.41 -6.22
N VAL A 154 -10.01 0.25 -7.03
CA VAL A 154 -10.80 -0.39 -8.09
C VAL A 154 -10.61 0.34 -9.40
N THR A 155 -10.35 -0.39 -10.48
CA THR A 155 -10.29 0.14 -11.84
C THR A 155 -11.03 -0.78 -12.82
N PRO A 156 -11.64 -0.24 -13.89
CA PRO A 156 -12.31 -1.07 -14.90
C PRO A 156 -11.28 -1.79 -15.78
N LEU A 157 -11.55 -3.06 -16.08
CA LEU A 157 -10.87 -3.80 -17.14
C LEU A 157 -11.56 -3.54 -18.47
N LYS A 158 -10.90 -2.79 -19.37
CA LYS A 158 -11.50 -2.33 -20.64
C LYS A 158 -11.95 -3.49 -21.54
N GLN A 159 -11.19 -4.58 -21.58
CA GLN A 159 -11.46 -5.75 -22.44
C GLN A 159 -12.40 -6.78 -21.80
N GLN A 160 -12.66 -6.68 -20.53
CA GLN A 160 -13.55 -7.57 -19.78
C GLN A 160 -14.65 -6.71 -19.17
N LYS A 161 -15.88 -7.18 -19.22
CA LYS A 161 -16.99 -6.52 -18.51
C LYS A 161 -16.85 -6.71 -17.01
N SER A 162 -15.70 -6.27 -16.44
CA SER A 162 -15.30 -6.50 -15.04
C SER A 162 -14.55 -5.30 -14.50
N PHE A 163 -14.51 -5.22 -13.19
CA PHE A 163 -13.54 -4.39 -12.46
C PHE A 163 -12.45 -5.29 -11.88
N ILE A 164 -11.24 -4.77 -11.76
CA ILE A 164 -10.22 -5.36 -10.91
C ILE A 164 -10.09 -4.52 -9.65
N GLN A 165 -10.04 -5.18 -8.53
CA GLN A 165 -10.01 -4.59 -7.21
C GLN A 165 -8.80 -5.12 -6.44
N VAL A 166 -8.03 -4.22 -5.83
CA VAL A 166 -7.00 -4.55 -4.85
C VAL A 166 -7.51 -4.11 -3.49
N ILE A 167 -7.59 -5.02 -2.54
CA ILE A 167 -8.05 -4.75 -1.18
C ILE A 167 -6.93 -5.04 -0.20
N TYR A 168 -6.62 -4.08 0.65
CA TYR A 168 -5.78 -4.24 1.81
C TYR A 168 -6.64 -4.27 3.06
N PHE A 169 -6.46 -5.29 3.84
CA PHE A 169 -7.16 -5.50 5.10
C PHE A 169 -6.15 -5.72 6.22
N SER A 170 -6.30 -5.00 7.32
CA SER A 170 -5.38 -5.07 8.45
C SER A 170 -6.07 -4.78 9.76
N ASN A 171 -5.57 -5.37 10.84
CA ASN A 171 -5.89 -4.89 12.17
C ASN A 171 -5.53 -3.39 12.28
N LYS A 172 -6.38 -2.61 12.97
CA LYS A 172 -6.22 -1.15 13.12
C LYS A 172 -4.83 -0.76 13.63
N THR A 173 -4.26 -1.52 14.56
CA THR A 173 -2.95 -1.22 15.17
C THR A 173 -1.77 -1.48 14.23
N LYS A 174 -1.94 -2.34 13.23
CA LYS A 174 -0.89 -2.73 12.29
C LYS A 174 -1.02 -2.08 10.91
N TYR A 175 -2.11 -1.39 10.66
CA TYR A 175 -2.39 -0.79 9.37
C TYR A 175 -1.27 0.11 8.85
N SER A 176 -0.77 1.01 9.70
CA SER A 176 0.29 1.95 9.32
C SER A 176 1.64 1.29 9.10
N ASP A 177 1.93 0.20 9.81
CA ASP A 177 3.21 -0.53 9.71
C ASP A 177 3.37 -1.16 8.33
N TYR A 178 2.28 -1.67 7.74
CA TYR A 178 2.27 -2.35 6.45
C TYR A 178 1.83 -1.47 5.27
N LEU A 179 1.38 -0.24 5.53
CA LEU A 179 0.94 0.68 4.47
C LEU A 179 2.03 0.96 3.41
N PRO A 180 3.32 1.14 3.76
CA PRO A 180 4.38 1.32 2.76
C PRO A 180 4.52 0.12 1.82
N ILE A 181 4.33 -1.10 2.33
CA ILE A 181 4.35 -2.33 1.52
C ILE A 181 3.18 -2.32 0.53
N LEU A 182 1.98 -2.02 1.01
CA LEU A 182 0.81 -1.89 0.13
C LEU A 182 1.02 -0.84 -0.96
N GLU A 183 1.54 0.34 -0.61
CA GLU A 183 1.79 1.41 -1.59
C GLU A 183 2.82 0.98 -2.65
N HIS A 184 3.82 0.18 -2.29
CA HIS A 184 4.72 -0.44 -3.25
C HIS A 184 3.97 -1.42 -4.17
N MET A 185 3.16 -2.32 -3.59
CA MET A 185 2.35 -3.28 -4.35
C MET A 185 1.42 -2.57 -5.34
N LEU A 186 0.75 -1.49 -4.92
CA LEU A 186 -0.12 -0.70 -5.79
C LEU A 186 0.64 0.02 -6.91
N LYS A 187 1.85 0.53 -6.64
CA LYS A 187 2.71 1.16 -7.66
C LYS A 187 3.23 0.18 -8.68
N SER A 188 3.51 -1.06 -8.28
CA SER A 188 3.97 -2.12 -9.16
C SER A 188 2.85 -2.81 -9.94
N PHE A 189 1.59 -2.52 -9.58
CA PHE A 189 0.44 -3.15 -10.21
C PHE A 189 0.33 -2.75 -11.69
N LEU A 190 0.31 -3.73 -12.57
CA LEU A 190 0.24 -3.53 -14.02
C LEU A 190 -0.89 -4.36 -14.61
N LEU A 191 -1.63 -3.77 -15.56
CA LEU A 191 -2.58 -4.48 -16.40
C LEU A 191 -1.90 -4.89 -17.70
N MET A 192 -1.98 -6.17 -18.03
CA MET A 192 -1.43 -6.70 -19.28
C MET A 192 -2.46 -6.59 -20.37
N ASN A 193 -2.03 -6.14 -21.57
CA ASN A 193 -2.85 -6.19 -22.75
C ASN A 193 -3.00 -7.66 -23.19
N ARG A 194 -4.19 -8.20 -23.14
CA ARG A 194 -4.49 -9.48 -23.80
C ARG A 194 -4.43 -9.25 -25.31
N LYS A 195 -3.57 -10.02 -25.98
CA LYS A 195 -3.54 -10.10 -27.45
C LYS A 195 -4.74 -10.87 -27.94
#